data_81aad35ccba5a48f1c62b1f34d95f055
#
_entry.id   81aad35ccba5a48f1c62b1f34d95f055
#
_cell.length_a   1.000
_cell.length_b   1.000
_cell.length_c   1.000
_cell.angle_alpha   90.00
_cell.angle_beta   90.00
_cell.angle_gamma   90.00
#
_symmetry.space_group_name_H-M   'P 1'
#
loop_
_entity.id
_entity.type
_entity.pdbx_description
1 polymer ?
#
loop_
_entity_poly.entity_id
_entity_poly.type
_entity_poly.pdbx_seq_one_letter_code
_entity_poly.pdbx_strand_id
1 'polypeptide(L)'
;LSRCYPWYLPGCQRHKASSHSLFRRQTPFPEVKKISGRVAVLSGLSGHIYYHWLFDVLPRFRVLYKALKAEGRSLKDIDYFVVNSVEKPFQRETLQRLGIPLEKVIESDRTPHFQAEELVVPSFAGPLDWVPPGSMDFLRKAFLDRAYLQRDQNLAETAETFGKRIYISRANAKYRHVLNEAAVVELLDRFGFVTVALETLSVAQQARVFAEAE
;
A
#
# COMPACT_ATOMS: atom_id res chain seq x y z
N LEU A 1 9.98 6.72 -21.79
CA LEU A 1 8.54 6.85 -21.51
C LEU A 1 7.95 5.47 -21.47
N SER A 2 7.79 4.92 -20.25
CA SER A 2 7.06 3.67 -20.08
C SER A 2 5.71 3.81 -20.78
N ARG A 3 5.24 2.76 -21.44
CA ARG A 3 3.88 2.65 -21.94
C ARG A 3 2.93 2.60 -20.75
N CYS A 4 2.83 3.72 -20.01
CA CYS A 4 1.77 3.92 -19.03
C CYS A 4 0.48 3.87 -19.83
N TYR A 5 -0.37 2.92 -19.52
CA TYR A 5 -1.68 2.84 -20.12
C TYR A 5 -2.44 4.13 -19.81
N PRO A 6 -2.75 4.99 -20.80
CA PRO A 6 -3.28 6.34 -20.54
C PRO A 6 -4.61 6.37 -19.78
N TRP A 7 -5.32 5.28 -19.73
CA TRP A 7 -6.61 5.12 -19.04
C TRP A 7 -6.51 5.13 -17.50
N TYR A 8 -5.29 4.91 -16.94
CA TYR A 8 -5.09 5.00 -15.50
C TYR A 8 -4.86 6.42 -14.99
N LEU A 9 -4.77 7.36 -15.90
CA LEU A 9 -4.54 8.74 -15.58
C LEU A 9 -5.86 9.51 -15.73
N PRO A 10 -6.42 10.08 -14.64
CA PRO A 10 -7.67 10.80 -14.71
C PRO A 10 -7.71 11.83 -15.85
N GLY A 11 -8.74 11.77 -16.70
CA GLY A 11 -8.91 12.67 -17.82
C GLY A 11 -8.06 12.39 -19.06
N CYS A 12 -7.35 11.25 -19.13
CA CYS A 12 -6.61 10.87 -20.31
C CYS A 12 -7.45 10.05 -21.30
N GLN A 13 -7.53 10.49 -22.55
CA GLN A 13 -8.12 9.69 -23.63
C GLN A 13 -7.11 8.63 -24.10
N ARG A 14 -7.59 7.41 -24.31
CA ARG A 14 -6.83 6.31 -24.88
C ARG A 14 -6.16 6.76 -26.20
N HIS A 15 -4.86 6.83 -26.29
CA HIS A 15 -4.06 7.25 -27.45
C HIS A 15 -3.68 8.74 -27.59
N LYS A 16 -4.13 9.64 -26.71
CA LYS A 16 -3.72 11.06 -26.77
C LYS A 16 -3.05 11.49 -25.46
N ALA A 17 -1.72 11.45 -25.39
CA ALA A 17 -0.98 11.94 -24.23
C ALA A 17 -1.34 13.40 -23.89
N SER A 18 -1.60 14.23 -24.90
CA SER A 18 -2.04 15.62 -24.74
C SER A 18 -3.41 15.78 -24.07
N SER A 19 -4.23 14.72 -24.00
CA SER A 19 -5.50 14.74 -23.27
C SER A 19 -5.34 14.56 -21.75
N HIS A 20 -4.13 14.24 -21.29
CA HIS A 20 -3.84 14.06 -19.88
C HIS A 20 -3.99 15.38 -19.12
N SER A 21 -4.54 15.33 -17.92
CA SER A 21 -4.81 16.51 -17.08
C SER A 21 -3.56 17.37 -16.84
N LEU A 22 -2.37 16.78 -16.77
CA LEU A 22 -1.11 17.50 -16.64
C LEU A 22 -0.83 18.43 -17.81
N PHE A 23 -1.14 18.02 -19.04
CA PHE A 23 -0.93 18.84 -20.26
C PHE A 23 -2.08 19.81 -20.55
N ARG A 24 -3.20 19.65 -19.83
CA ARG A 24 -4.38 20.54 -19.96
C ARG A 24 -4.44 21.61 -18.86
N ARG A 25 -3.49 21.61 -17.93
CA ARG A 25 -3.47 22.58 -16.84
C ARG A 25 -3.30 24.00 -17.38
N GLN A 26 -4.15 24.87 -16.90
CA GLN A 26 -4.04 26.33 -17.11
C GLN A 26 -3.17 27.00 -16.02
N THR A 27 -2.92 26.31 -14.92
CA THR A 27 -2.11 26.81 -13.82
C THR A 27 -0.67 26.28 -13.92
N PRO A 28 0.35 27.07 -13.60
CA PRO A 28 1.73 26.59 -13.53
C PRO A 28 1.90 25.40 -12.61
N PHE A 29 2.91 24.57 -12.87
CA PHE A 29 3.33 23.55 -11.93
C PHE A 29 3.87 24.20 -10.64
N PRO A 30 3.74 23.56 -9.48
CA PRO A 30 4.47 23.97 -8.29
C PRO A 30 5.96 24.12 -8.60
N GLU A 31 6.66 24.91 -7.80
CA GLU A 31 8.11 25.05 -7.89
C GLU A 31 8.80 23.67 -7.80
N VAL A 32 9.85 23.50 -8.61
CA VAL A 32 10.61 22.24 -8.62
C VAL A 32 11.50 22.15 -7.40
N LYS A 33 11.27 21.18 -6.54
CA LYS A 33 12.19 20.84 -5.45
C LYS A 33 13.34 20.00 -5.99
N LYS A 34 14.57 20.50 -5.92
CA LYS A 34 15.76 19.73 -6.26
C LYS A 34 16.13 18.80 -5.12
N ILE A 35 16.40 17.54 -5.44
CA ILE A 35 16.77 16.49 -4.48
C ILE A 35 18.08 15.87 -4.96
N SER A 36 19.11 15.95 -4.13
CA SER A 36 20.38 15.28 -4.41
C SER A 36 20.29 13.79 -4.19
N GLY A 37 21.05 13.02 -4.99
CA GLY A 37 21.15 11.58 -4.88
C GLY A 37 20.08 10.80 -5.67
N ARG A 38 19.97 9.53 -5.34
CA ARG A 38 19.11 8.55 -6.02
C ARG A 38 17.75 8.44 -5.33
N VAL A 39 16.71 8.71 -6.08
CA VAL A 39 15.32 8.71 -5.60
C VAL A 39 14.51 7.60 -6.26
N ALA A 40 13.93 6.71 -5.47
CA ALA A 40 13.02 5.67 -5.96
C ALA A 40 11.56 6.11 -5.82
N VAL A 41 10.76 6.05 -6.90
CA VAL A 41 9.36 6.47 -6.91
C VAL A 41 8.43 5.26 -6.79
N LEU A 42 7.83 5.10 -5.63
CA LEU A 42 6.86 4.04 -5.34
C LEU A 42 5.40 4.55 -5.36
N SER A 43 5.19 5.87 -5.29
CA SER A 43 3.84 6.47 -5.30
C SER A 43 3.02 6.03 -6.52
N GLY A 44 1.74 5.84 -6.32
CA GLY A 44 0.81 5.37 -7.35
C GLY A 44 -0.56 6.04 -7.21
N LEU A 45 -1.44 5.80 -8.20
CA LEU A 45 -2.80 6.29 -8.15
C LEU A 45 -3.51 5.71 -6.90
N SER A 46 -4.19 6.58 -6.16
CA SER A 46 -4.96 6.19 -4.96
C SER A 46 -4.15 5.51 -3.84
N GLY A 47 -2.83 5.72 -3.74
CA GLY A 47 -1.97 5.13 -2.72
C GLY A 47 -2.29 5.54 -1.26
N HIS A 48 -3.25 6.44 -1.04
CA HIS A 48 -3.82 6.77 0.27
C HIS A 48 -4.94 5.81 0.69
N ILE A 49 -5.43 4.95 -0.22
CA ILE A 49 -6.44 3.92 0.04
C ILE A 49 -5.75 2.61 0.36
N TYR A 50 -6.17 1.93 1.43
CA TYR A 50 -5.54 0.71 1.95
C TYR A 50 -5.37 -0.38 0.88
N TYR A 51 -6.41 -0.67 0.08
CA TYR A 51 -6.34 -1.63 -1.01
C TYR A 51 -5.26 -1.28 -2.04
N HIS A 52 -5.29 -0.04 -2.57
CA HIS A 52 -4.33 0.40 -3.57
C HIS A 52 -2.90 0.50 -3.02
N TRP A 53 -2.77 0.84 -1.75
CA TRP A 53 -1.47 0.80 -1.09
C TRP A 53 -0.87 -0.61 -1.11
N LEU A 54 -1.65 -1.61 -0.67
CA LEU A 54 -1.18 -2.99 -0.61
C LEU A 54 -0.93 -3.60 -2.00
N PHE A 55 -1.79 -3.33 -2.98
CA PHE A 55 -1.76 -4.05 -4.25
C PHE A 55 -1.11 -3.30 -5.41
N ASP A 56 -1.02 -1.98 -5.34
CA ASP A 56 -0.43 -1.17 -6.41
C ASP A 56 0.89 -0.49 -5.98
N VAL A 57 0.99 0.00 -4.73
CA VAL A 57 2.19 0.71 -4.24
C VAL A 57 3.25 -0.27 -3.74
N LEU A 58 2.93 -1.13 -2.75
CA LEU A 58 3.91 -2.04 -2.16
C LEU A 58 4.52 -3.03 -3.16
N PRO A 59 3.81 -3.60 -4.14
CA PRO A 59 4.42 -4.48 -5.13
C PRO A 59 5.47 -3.81 -6.01
N ARG A 60 5.44 -2.47 -6.17
CA ARG A 60 6.52 -1.73 -6.85
C ARG A 60 7.84 -1.81 -6.09
N PHE A 61 7.78 -1.90 -4.76
CA PHE A 61 8.97 -2.18 -3.95
C PHE A 61 9.63 -3.51 -4.33
N ARG A 62 8.83 -4.56 -4.56
CA ARG A 62 9.35 -5.85 -5.05
C ARG A 62 10.05 -5.71 -6.39
N VAL A 63 9.49 -4.91 -7.31
CA VAL A 63 10.10 -4.65 -8.62
C VAL A 63 11.42 -3.91 -8.45
N LEU A 64 11.43 -2.85 -7.64
CA LEU A 64 12.63 -2.10 -7.27
C LEU A 64 13.72 -3.02 -6.69
N TYR A 65 13.36 -3.81 -5.67
CA TYR A 65 14.30 -4.72 -4.99
C TYR A 65 14.94 -5.72 -5.96
N LYS A 66 14.15 -6.30 -6.87
CA LYS A 66 14.65 -7.22 -7.90
C LYS A 66 15.60 -6.53 -8.87
N ALA A 67 15.28 -5.32 -9.32
CA ALA A 67 16.13 -4.55 -10.22
C ALA A 67 17.46 -4.20 -9.56
N LEU A 68 17.45 -3.67 -8.34
CA LEU A 68 18.66 -3.35 -7.58
C LEU A 68 19.54 -4.61 -7.39
N LYS A 69 18.94 -5.73 -7.01
CA LYS A 69 19.68 -6.99 -6.84
C LYS A 69 20.33 -7.47 -8.13
N ALA A 70 19.66 -7.34 -9.26
CA ALA A 70 20.21 -7.70 -10.58
C ALA A 70 21.41 -6.83 -10.98
N GLU A 71 21.49 -5.60 -10.46
CA GLU A 71 22.59 -4.68 -10.65
C GLU A 71 23.68 -4.78 -9.56
N GLY A 72 23.59 -5.76 -8.65
CA GLY A 72 24.50 -5.89 -7.51
C GLY A 72 24.34 -4.82 -6.44
N ARG A 73 23.21 -4.12 -6.43
CA ARG A 73 22.85 -3.03 -5.53
C ARG A 73 21.86 -3.48 -4.47
N SER A 74 21.60 -2.61 -3.51
CA SER A 74 20.69 -2.82 -2.39
C SER A 74 19.84 -1.59 -2.11
N LEU A 75 18.92 -1.68 -1.16
CA LEU A 75 18.12 -0.53 -0.70
C LEU A 75 18.98 0.57 -0.06
N LYS A 76 20.19 0.26 0.40
CA LYS A 76 21.12 1.26 0.98
C LYS A 76 21.59 2.26 -0.06
N ASP A 77 21.59 1.85 -1.35
CA ASP A 77 21.98 2.67 -2.49
C ASP A 77 20.86 3.65 -2.94
N ILE A 78 19.72 3.64 -2.25
CA ILE A 78 18.64 4.60 -2.44
C ILE A 78 18.68 5.63 -1.31
N ASP A 79 18.77 6.90 -1.69
CA ASP A 79 18.81 8.02 -0.74
C ASP A 79 17.40 8.35 -0.24
N TYR A 80 16.39 8.38 -1.14
CA TYR A 80 15.01 8.69 -0.80
C TYR A 80 14.00 7.81 -1.54
N PHE A 81 12.87 7.59 -0.87
CA PHE A 81 11.72 6.85 -1.41
C PHE A 81 10.52 7.78 -1.50
N VAL A 82 9.98 7.98 -2.69
CA VAL A 82 8.76 8.77 -2.88
C VAL A 82 7.55 7.84 -2.81
N VAL A 83 6.67 8.11 -1.85
CA VAL A 83 5.35 7.47 -1.70
C VAL A 83 4.27 8.54 -1.70
N ASN A 84 3.00 8.15 -1.74
CA ASN A 84 1.90 9.12 -1.70
C ASN A 84 1.92 9.94 -0.41
N SER A 85 1.82 9.23 0.72
CA SER A 85 1.76 9.82 2.05
C SER A 85 2.21 8.79 3.10
N VAL A 86 2.54 9.23 4.30
CA VAL A 86 2.76 8.42 5.50
C VAL A 86 1.84 8.84 6.66
N GLU A 87 0.74 9.50 6.36
CA GLU A 87 -0.22 9.97 7.38
C GLU A 87 -0.93 8.81 8.08
N LYS A 88 -1.25 7.75 7.31
CA LYS A 88 -1.97 6.59 7.86
C LYS A 88 -1.02 5.61 8.57
N PRO A 89 -1.43 5.01 9.69
CA PRO A 89 -0.60 4.04 10.41
C PRO A 89 -0.11 2.90 9.53
N PHE A 90 -0.98 2.32 8.68
CA PHE A 90 -0.63 1.20 7.81
C PHE A 90 0.49 1.55 6.81
N GLN A 91 0.58 2.82 6.37
CA GLN A 91 1.62 3.24 5.44
C GLN A 91 2.99 3.20 6.14
N ARG A 92 3.08 3.76 7.33
CA ARG A 92 4.31 3.76 8.14
C ARG A 92 4.75 2.34 8.51
N GLU A 93 3.82 1.56 9.04
CA GLU A 93 4.07 0.18 9.48
C GLU A 93 4.60 -0.69 8.34
N THR A 94 3.94 -0.65 7.18
CA THR A 94 4.35 -1.48 6.05
C THR A 94 5.68 -1.06 5.44
N LEU A 95 5.99 0.25 5.37
CA LEU A 95 7.29 0.73 4.91
C LEU A 95 8.42 0.30 5.85
N GLN A 96 8.23 0.47 7.17
CA GLN A 96 9.19 0.04 8.18
C GLN A 96 9.41 -1.48 8.11
N ARG A 97 8.33 -2.25 7.94
CA ARG A 97 8.41 -3.71 7.77
C ARG A 97 9.22 -4.11 6.53
N LEU A 98 9.16 -3.35 5.47
CA LEU A 98 9.95 -3.56 4.25
C LEU A 98 11.38 -3.03 4.35
N GLY A 99 11.78 -2.47 5.50
CA GLY A 99 13.11 -1.92 5.72
C GLY A 99 13.33 -0.54 5.11
N ILE A 100 12.25 0.20 4.83
CA ILE A 100 12.33 1.60 4.37
C ILE A 100 12.29 2.52 5.60
N PRO A 101 13.38 3.24 5.92
CA PRO A 101 13.41 4.20 7.00
C PRO A 101 12.49 5.39 6.70
N LEU A 102 11.68 5.82 7.66
CA LEU A 102 10.71 6.90 7.43
C LEU A 102 11.38 8.25 7.18
N GLU A 103 12.57 8.47 7.69
CA GLU A 103 13.39 9.67 7.45
C GLU A 103 13.88 9.78 6.00
N LYS A 104 13.89 8.68 5.25
CA LYS A 104 14.19 8.65 3.81
C LYS A 104 12.94 8.80 2.93
N VAL A 105 11.77 8.99 3.52
CA VAL A 105 10.52 9.05 2.76
C VAL A 105 10.18 10.50 2.38
N ILE A 106 9.85 10.69 1.11
CA ILE A 106 9.28 11.91 0.57
C ILE A 106 7.83 11.66 0.18
N GLU A 107 6.93 12.47 0.70
CA GLU A 107 5.50 12.38 0.38
C GLU A 107 5.20 13.16 -0.90
N SER A 108 4.71 12.47 -1.95
CA SER A 108 4.36 13.12 -3.22
C SER A 108 3.16 14.07 -3.08
N ASP A 109 2.31 13.86 -2.08
CA ASP A 109 1.18 14.75 -1.79
C ASP A 109 1.65 16.12 -1.27
N ARG A 110 2.83 16.17 -0.63
CA ARG A 110 3.48 17.40 -0.13
C ARG A 110 4.56 17.93 -1.07
N THR A 111 5.20 17.06 -1.83
CA THR A 111 6.25 17.41 -2.79
C THR A 111 5.88 16.85 -4.17
N PRO A 112 4.86 17.43 -4.84
CA PRO A 112 4.32 16.87 -6.08
C PRO A 112 5.20 17.13 -7.31
N HIS A 113 6.15 18.06 -7.24
CA HIS A 113 7.04 18.40 -8.35
C HIS A 113 8.48 18.47 -7.85
N PHE A 114 9.30 17.52 -8.29
CA PHE A 114 10.69 17.44 -7.90
C PHE A 114 11.58 16.96 -9.05
N GLN A 115 12.87 17.25 -8.94
CA GLN A 115 13.92 16.77 -9.80
C GLN A 115 14.99 16.11 -8.93
N ALA A 116 15.34 14.86 -9.23
CA ALA A 116 16.42 14.13 -8.59
C ALA A 116 17.64 14.05 -9.51
N GLU A 117 18.83 13.85 -8.94
CA GLU A 117 20.05 13.56 -9.73
C GLU A 117 19.89 12.22 -10.46
N GLU A 118 19.39 11.19 -9.75
CA GLU A 118 19.04 9.91 -10.35
C GLU A 118 17.62 9.51 -9.93
N LEU A 119 16.76 9.20 -10.89
CA LEU A 119 15.38 8.81 -10.65
C LEU A 119 15.17 7.36 -11.04
N VAL A 120 14.83 6.52 -10.06
CA VAL A 120 14.46 5.12 -10.25
C VAL A 120 12.94 4.97 -10.17
N VAL A 121 12.31 4.61 -11.29
CA VAL A 121 10.85 4.47 -11.37
C VAL A 121 10.49 3.03 -11.69
N PRO A 122 10.25 2.18 -10.69
CA PRO A 122 9.80 0.82 -10.94
C PRO A 122 8.42 0.84 -11.61
N SER A 123 8.21 -0.06 -12.57
CA SER A 123 6.89 -0.24 -13.19
C SER A 123 5.85 -0.69 -12.16
N PHE A 124 4.57 -0.53 -12.49
CA PHE A 124 3.52 -1.26 -11.79
C PHE A 124 3.74 -2.77 -11.95
N ALA A 125 3.40 -3.53 -10.93
CA ALA A 125 3.57 -4.98 -10.95
C ALA A 125 2.60 -5.69 -11.91
N GLY A 126 1.48 -5.03 -12.24
CA GLY A 126 0.46 -5.50 -13.17
C GLY A 126 -0.48 -4.37 -13.59
N PRO A 127 -1.47 -4.67 -14.43
CA PRO A 127 -2.55 -3.73 -14.75
C PRO A 127 -3.34 -3.37 -13.49
N LEU A 128 -3.99 -2.19 -13.51
CA LEU A 128 -4.95 -1.83 -12.46
C LEU A 128 -6.06 -2.89 -12.42
N ASP A 129 -6.62 -3.11 -11.24
CA ASP A 129 -7.66 -4.12 -10.98
C ASP A 129 -7.23 -5.58 -11.15
N TRP A 130 -5.93 -5.83 -11.41
CA TRP A 130 -5.37 -7.16 -11.46
C TRP A 130 -4.17 -7.29 -10.52
N VAL A 131 -4.25 -8.22 -9.59
CA VAL A 131 -3.14 -8.52 -8.67
C VAL A 131 -2.36 -9.74 -9.19
N PRO A 132 -1.15 -9.56 -9.73
CA PRO A 132 -0.35 -10.68 -10.23
C PRO A 132 0.01 -11.66 -9.12
N PRO A 133 0.09 -12.97 -9.39
CA PRO A 133 0.48 -13.97 -8.38
C PRO A 133 1.76 -13.61 -7.64
N GLY A 134 2.76 -13.10 -8.34
CA GLY A 134 4.02 -12.68 -7.71
C GLY A 134 3.91 -11.49 -6.75
N SER A 135 2.86 -10.65 -6.86
CA SER A 135 2.57 -9.61 -5.89
C SER A 135 1.94 -10.19 -4.64
N MET A 136 1.03 -11.16 -4.79
CA MET A 136 0.45 -11.90 -3.67
C MET A 136 1.53 -12.67 -2.89
N ASP A 137 2.41 -13.39 -3.58
CA ASP A 137 3.54 -14.10 -2.95
C ASP A 137 4.45 -13.17 -2.18
N PHE A 138 4.72 -11.98 -2.73
CA PHE A 138 5.50 -10.95 -2.06
C PHE A 138 4.82 -10.48 -0.78
N LEU A 139 3.54 -10.11 -0.83
CA LEU A 139 2.80 -9.64 0.33
C LEU A 139 2.69 -10.73 1.40
N ARG A 140 2.40 -11.97 1.00
CA ARG A 140 2.36 -13.10 1.93
C ARG A 140 3.71 -13.30 2.64
N LYS A 141 4.81 -13.29 1.91
CA LYS A 141 6.15 -13.43 2.49
C LYS A 141 6.52 -12.26 3.39
N ALA A 142 6.14 -11.05 3.02
CA ALA A 142 6.47 -9.86 3.80
C ALA A 142 5.68 -9.74 5.09
N PHE A 143 4.38 -10.12 5.09
CA PHE A 143 3.46 -9.80 6.17
C PHE A 143 2.84 -11.02 6.87
N LEU A 144 2.91 -12.24 6.28
CA LEU A 144 2.40 -13.47 6.85
C LEU A 144 3.51 -14.47 7.24
N ASP A 145 4.76 -14.00 7.35
CA ASP A 145 5.86 -14.84 7.83
C ASP A 145 5.59 -15.26 9.28
N ARG A 146 5.49 -16.58 9.50
CA ARG A 146 5.23 -17.17 10.82
C ARG A 146 6.24 -16.74 11.88
N ALA A 147 7.52 -16.65 11.53
CA ALA A 147 8.56 -16.22 12.46
C ALA A 147 8.37 -14.76 12.89
N TYR A 148 7.84 -13.92 12.03
CA TYR A 148 7.46 -12.55 12.35
C TYR A 148 6.24 -12.50 13.26
N LEU A 149 5.17 -13.19 12.89
CA LEU A 149 3.92 -13.20 13.64
C LEU A 149 4.04 -13.85 15.02
N GLN A 150 5.04 -14.69 15.26
CA GLN A 150 5.30 -15.36 16.55
C GLN A 150 6.18 -14.54 17.50
N ARG A 151 6.93 -13.56 17.00
CA ARG A 151 7.88 -12.78 17.84
C ARG A 151 7.20 -11.72 18.72
N ASP A 152 6.01 -11.30 18.38
CA ASP A 152 5.29 -10.27 19.10
C ASP A 152 4.17 -10.94 19.93
N GLN A 153 4.32 -10.93 21.25
CA GLN A 153 3.34 -11.51 22.19
C GLN A 153 1.97 -10.83 22.05
N ASN A 154 1.93 -9.51 21.78
CA ASN A 154 0.67 -8.79 21.58
C ASN A 154 -0.12 -9.31 20.37
N LEU A 155 0.56 -9.90 19.36
CA LEU A 155 -0.10 -10.51 18.20
C LEU A 155 -0.76 -11.85 18.56
N ALA A 156 -0.19 -12.62 19.50
CA ALA A 156 -0.79 -13.86 19.97
C ALA A 156 -2.11 -13.59 20.71
N GLU A 157 -2.10 -12.65 21.65
CA GLU A 157 -3.29 -12.23 22.39
C GLU A 157 -4.40 -11.72 21.46
N THR A 158 -4.05 -11.00 20.39
CA THR A 158 -5.01 -10.53 19.38
C THR A 158 -5.73 -11.70 18.70
N ALA A 159 -5.02 -12.74 18.31
CA ALA A 159 -5.61 -13.91 17.64
C ALA A 159 -6.53 -14.71 18.58
N GLU A 160 -6.10 -14.91 19.83
CA GLU A 160 -6.92 -15.58 20.85
C GLU A 160 -8.21 -14.82 21.13
N THR A 161 -8.17 -13.48 21.11
CA THR A 161 -9.35 -12.63 21.32
C THR A 161 -10.41 -12.82 20.24
N PHE A 162 -10.01 -12.95 18.97
CA PHE A 162 -10.97 -12.99 17.86
C PHE A 162 -11.37 -14.41 17.45
N GLY A 163 -10.59 -15.45 17.84
CA GLY A 163 -10.89 -16.83 17.48
C GLY A 163 -10.81 -17.07 15.96
N LYS A 164 -11.48 -18.12 15.50
CA LYS A 164 -11.36 -18.61 14.11
C LYS A 164 -12.44 -18.12 13.16
N ARG A 165 -13.63 -17.79 13.68
CA ARG A 165 -14.76 -17.28 12.89
C ARG A 165 -14.93 -15.81 13.13
N ILE A 166 -14.66 -15.00 12.11
CA ILE A 166 -14.67 -13.55 12.21
C ILE A 166 -15.71 -12.93 11.28
N TYR A 167 -16.41 -11.91 11.78
CA TYR A 167 -17.20 -10.99 10.99
C TYR A 167 -16.52 -9.64 10.96
N ILE A 168 -16.18 -9.16 9.77
CA ILE A 168 -15.54 -7.85 9.59
C ILE A 168 -16.62 -6.78 9.56
N SER A 169 -16.74 -6.02 10.66
CA SER A 169 -17.69 -4.92 10.76
C SER A 169 -17.35 -3.77 9.83
N ARG A 170 -18.38 -3.11 9.35
CA ARG A 170 -18.27 -1.86 8.60
C ARG A 170 -18.93 -0.69 9.32
N ALA A 171 -19.25 -0.83 10.60
CA ALA A 171 -19.92 0.21 11.38
C ALA A 171 -19.18 1.56 11.35
N ASN A 172 -17.84 1.55 11.36
CA ASN A 172 -17.01 2.74 11.32
C ASN A 172 -16.63 3.19 9.89
N ALA A 173 -17.10 2.50 8.84
CA ALA A 173 -16.81 2.88 7.47
C ALA A 173 -17.56 4.15 7.07
N LYS A 174 -16.98 4.97 6.17
CA LYS A 174 -17.66 6.20 5.70
C LYS A 174 -18.81 5.92 4.73
N TYR A 175 -18.83 4.75 4.09
CA TYR A 175 -19.83 4.34 3.10
C TYR A 175 -19.85 2.81 2.99
N ARG A 176 -20.87 2.28 2.32
CA ARG A 176 -21.14 0.84 2.16
C ARG A 176 -21.37 0.17 3.53
N HIS A 177 -22.20 0.79 4.36
CA HIS A 177 -22.64 0.20 5.62
C HIS A 177 -23.59 -0.97 5.37
N VAL A 178 -23.62 -1.90 6.32
CA VAL A 178 -24.68 -2.91 6.44
C VAL A 178 -25.81 -2.27 7.26
N LEU A 179 -26.96 -2.02 6.64
CA LEU A 179 -28.05 -1.26 7.28
C LEU A 179 -28.58 -1.92 8.55
N ASN A 180 -28.63 -3.25 8.57
CA ASN A 180 -29.11 -4.06 9.68
C ASN A 180 -27.97 -4.83 10.37
N GLU A 181 -26.77 -4.22 10.48
CA GLU A 181 -25.57 -4.90 10.98
C GLU A 181 -25.78 -5.51 12.37
N ALA A 182 -26.52 -4.83 13.24
CA ALA A 182 -26.81 -5.35 14.59
C ALA A 182 -27.54 -6.72 14.54
N ALA A 183 -28.53 -6.87 13.68
CA ALA A 183 -29.24 -8.15 13.51
C ALA A 183 -28.34 -9.23 12.87
N VAL A 184 -27.45 -8.84 11.97
CA VAL A 184 -26.47 -9.75 11.37
C VAL A 184 -25.49 -10.24 12.44
N VAL A 185 -24.97 -9.34 13.26
CA VAL A 185 -24.04 -9.67 14.37
C VAL A 185 -24.72 -10.62 15.36
N GLU A 186 -25.95 -10.31 15.79
CA GLU A 186 -26.72 -11.17 16.72
C GLU A 186 -26.92 -12.59 16.15
N LEU A 187 -27.20 -12.68 14.84
CA LEU A 187 -27.32 -13.98 14.18
C LEU A 187 -26.00 -14.74 14.16
N LEU A 188 -24.91 -14.07 13.78
CA LEU A 188 -23.59 -14.67 13.62
C LEU A 188 -22.97 -15.10 14.96
N ASP A 189 -23.28 -14.38 16.04
CA ASP A 189 -22.85 -14.74 17.41
C ASP A 189 -23.34 -16.15 17.80
N ARG A 190 -24.53 -16.52 17.39
CA ARG A 190 -25.08 -17.89 17.62
C ARG A 190 -24.26 -18.99 16.92
N PHE A 191 -23.46 -18.62 15.93
CA PHE A 191 -22.56 -19.52 15.20
C PHE A 191 -21.11 -19.37 15.62
N GLY A 192 -20.83 -18.62 16.69
CA GLY A 192 -19.51 -18.42 17.25
C GLY A 192 -18.61 -17.49 16.43
N PHE A 193 -19.21 -16.56 15.68
CA PHE A 193 -18.47 -15.50 15.03
C PHE A 193 -18.19 -14.37 16.01
N VAL A 194 -16.97 -13.82 15.92
CA VAL A 194 -16.57 -12.63 16.66
C VAL A 194 -16.48 -11.44 15.72
N THR A 195 -17.05 -10.31 16.11
CA THR A 195 -17.04 -9.07 15.32
C THR A 195 -15.69 -8.37 15.44
N VAL A 196 -15.10 -8.01 14.32
CA VAL A 196 -13.79 -7.36 14.23
C VAL A 196 -13.91 -6.03 13.47
N ALA A 197 -13.44 -4.94 14.06
CA ALA A 197 -13.24 -3.66 13.41
C ALA A 197 -11.77 -3.57 12.96
N LEU A 198 -11.47 -3.96 11.72
CA LEU A 198 -10.09 -4.08 11.24
C LEU A 198 -9.30 -2.76 11.29
N GLU A 199 -9.95 -1.62 11.17
CA GLU A 199 -9.34 -0.30 11.22
C GLU A 199 -8.74 0.05 12.60
N THR A 200 -9.11 -0.67 13.64
CA THR A 200 -8.55 -0.51 14.99
C THR A 200 -7.27 -1.33 15.20
N LEU A 201 -6.97 -2.23 14.28
CA LEU A 201 -5.84 -3.15 14.35
C LEU A 201 -4.69 -2.67 13.47
N SER A 202 -3.45 -2.91 13.94
CA SER A 202 -2.26 -2.77 13.10
C SER A 202 -2.28 -3.77 11.93
N VAL A 203 -1.47 -3.55 10.89
CA VAL A 203 -1.38 -4.50 9.77
C VAL A 203 -0.89 -5.87 10.24
N ALA A 204 0.03 -5.91 11.20
CA ALA A 204 0.52 -7.16 11.78
C ALA A 204 -0.59 -7.90 12.55
N GLN A 205 -1.41 -7.19 13.33
CA GLN A 205 -2.58 -7.78 14.01
C GLN A 205 -3.62 -8.29 13.02
N GLN A 206 -3.95 -7.52 11.98
CA GLN A 206 -4.84 -7.97 10.91
C GLN A 206 -4.31 -9.24 10.24
N ALA A 207 -3.00 -9.28 9.91
CA ALA A 207 -2.37 -10.45 9.32
C ALA A 207 -2.48 -11.68 10.25
N ARG A 208 -2.31 -11.49 11.55
CA ARG A 208 -2.46 -12.55 12.54
C ARG A 208 -3.89 -13.07 12.63
N VAL A 209 -4.87 -12.18 12.71
CA VAL A 209 -6.30 -12.55 12.74
C VAL A 209 -6.68 -13.37 11.50
N PHE A 210 -6.28 -12.93 10.30
CA PHE A 210 -6.55 -13.68 9.06
C PHE A 210 -5.79 -14.99 8.95
N ALA A 211 -4.59 -15.09 9.52
CA ALA A 211 -3.82 -16.33 9.51
C ALA A 211 -4.44 -17.45 10.36
N GLU A 212 -5.23 -17.11 11.37
CA GLU A 212 -5.90 -18.04 12.28
C GLU A 212 -7.39 -18.26 11.90
N ALA A 213 -7.97 -17.43 11.04
CA ALA A 213 -9.36 -17.56 10.62
C ALA A 213 -9.58 -18.80 9.74
N GLU A 214 -10.77 -19.41 9.88
CA GLU A 214 -11.29 -20.55 9.08
C GLU A 214 -12.18 -20.06 7.94
#